data_198e967d74caffde4c92ad5b2dc5b3f9
#
_entry.id   198e967d74caffde4c92ad5b2dc5b3f9
#
_cell.length_a   1.000
_cell.length_b   1.000
_cell.length_c   1.000
_cell.angle_alpha   90.00
_cell.angle_beta   90.00
_cell.angle_gamma   90.00
#
_symmetry.space_group_name_H-M   'P 1'
#
loop_
_entity.id
_entity.type
_entity.pdbx_description
1 polymer ?
#
loop_
_entity_poly.entity_id
_entity_poly.type
_entity_poly.pdbx_seq_one_letter_code
_entity_poly.pdbx_strand_id
1 'polypeptide(L)'
;MLSSIKSAAKGTVIYGFANVSIKLIGIILIPIYTNYTYLSKEDFGVLGVMDITYQLTIIVFGLSLYQSLARWYLDPEHKSSQKSMHFTVVIINMAICAVSFLFVYLFSPQISELLFSSDKFSRLIWIMFASSSVNIVSSVSMMLLRLQEKAIKYAVISITKLIVTLGVTILFVVFWHRNVQGVYEAMLIGEIAGLILISADIFRNSILKFEYKKLLQMLNYGLPLMLASVSSVLLNTFDRYSLNYLSDLDTVGTYTLAFRIANTIKVVVISSIQLSLIPIIFRKMGDPDHKRFIAKSMNYSALLVMLVILFLSLFSLEIVKVFASNVSYWEAASIIPLLSFSMIFIMMKENVLIGLQITKNSFIMGLLIAFTALFNLGLNMLLIPRYLLYGAAASTLISQMVMFILFYFISQRKYVIPYELKNLLLLIIAGIGLYCLSLVSGHWPLLPRLLFKLLLIVLLPMLLIPLKFYEPIELQRIKEFIVKYKKMIFK
;
A
#
# COMPACT_ATOMS: atom_id res chain seq x y z
N MET A 1 9.26 27.26 -18.53
CA MET A 1 9.89 26.10 -17.86
C MET A 1 9.66 26.08 -16.35
N LEU A 2 9.99 27.15 -15.59
CA LEU A 2 9.76 27.22 -14.13
C LEU A 2 8.27 27.15 -13.72
N SER A 3 7.37 27.74 -14.49
CA SER A 3 5.91 27.66 -14.25
C SER A 3 5.37 26.25 -14.45
N SER A 4 5.81 25.53 -15.47
CA SER A 4 5.43 24.14 -15.74
C SER A 4 5.94 23.18 -14.63
N ILE A 5 7.16 23.44 -14.11
CA ILE A 5 7.74 22.67 -12.99
C ILE A 5 6.94 22.93 -11.68
N LYS A 6 6.57 24.18 -11.40
CA LYS A 6 5.71 24.51 -10.26
C LYS A 6 4.32 23.87 -10.36
N SER A 7 3.72 23.88 -11.56
CA SER A 7 2.41 23.24 -11.81
C SER A 7 2.49 21.72 -11.60
N ALA A 8 3.50 21.07 -12.17
CA ALA A 8 3.72 19.62 -12.00
C ALA A 8 3.97 19.24 -10.54
N ALA A 9 4.78 20.02 -9.81
CA ALA A 9 5.04 19.79 -8.38
C ALA A 9 3.76 19.96 -7.55
N LYS A 10 2.98 21.01 -7.80
CA LYS A 10 1.67 21.22 -7.14
C LYS A 10 0.71 20.08 -7.44
N GLY A 11 0.62 19.65 -8.70
CA GLY A 11 -0.20 18.50 -9.11
C GLY A 11 0.22 17.21 -8.36
N THR A 12 1.52 16.92 -8.30
CA THR A 12 2.05 15.74 -7.59
C THR A 12 1.67 15.73 -6.11
N VAL A 13 1.76 16.88 -5.43
CA VAL A 13 1.37 17.00 -4.02
C VAL A 13 -0.14 16.75 -3.85
N ILE A 14 -0.98 17.33 -4.72
CA ILE A 14 -2.44 17.15 -4.66
C ILE A 14 -2.82 15.68 -4.92
N TYR A 15 -2.24 15.02 -5.94
CA TYR A 15 -2.48 13.60 -6.20
C TYR A 15 -1.98 12.71 -5.06
N GLY A 16 -0.80 13.02 -4.51
CA GLY A 16 -0.24 12.30 -3.37
C GLY A 16 -1.15 12.39 -2.15
N PHE A 17 -1.59 13.60 -1.80
CA PHE A 17 -2.50 13.82 -0.69
C PHE A 17 -3.83 13.09 -0.88
N ALA A 18 -4.46 13.19 -2.05
CA ALA A 18 -5.71 12.47 -2.33
C ALA A 18 -5.55 10.95 -2.22
N ASN A 19 -4.47 10.38 -2.76
CA ASN A 19 -4.21 8.94 -2.68
C ASN A 19 -3.93 8.46 -1.24
N VAL A 20 -3.18 9.21 -0.45
CA VAL A 20 -2.92 8.90 0.96
C VAL A 20 -4.21 9.00 1.77
N SER A 21 -5.01 10.05 1.55
CA SER A 21 -6.29 10.25 2.25
C SER A 21 -7.23 9.06 2.06
N ILE A 22 -7.38 8.55 0.83
CA ILE A 22 -8.22 7.37 0.55
C ILE A 22 -7.74 6.15 1.33
N LYS A 23 -6.43 5.93 1.44
CA LYS A 23 -5.85 4.79 2.15
C LYS A 23 -5.98 4.92 3.67
N LEU A 24 -6.05 6.15 4.19
CA LEU A 24 -6.25 6.41 5.62
C LEU A 24 -7.67 6.06 6.13
N ILE A 25 -8.67 5.95 5.22
CA ILE A 25 -10.02 5.49 5.62
C ILE A 25 -9.97 4.19 6.41
N GLY A 26 -9.20 3.22 5.89
CA GLY A 26 -9.08 1.92 6.53
C GLY A 26 -8.56 1.98 7.96
N ILE A 27 -7.83 3.04 8.32
CA ILE A 27 -7.30 3.28 9.66
C ILE A 27 -8.33 4.02 10.52
N ILE A 28 -8.98 5.05 9.96
CA ILE A 28 -10.00 5.85 10.66
C ILE A 28 -11.19 4.98 11.10
N LEU A 29 -11.54 3.98 10.31
CA LEU A 29 -12.65 3.07 10.60
C LEU A 29 -12.28 1.91 11.54
N ILE A 30 -10.99 1.71 11.88
CA ILE A 30 -10.58 0.62 12.78
C ILE A 30 -11.37 0.64 14.10
N PRO A 31 -11.54 1.77 14.82
CA PRO A 31 -12.29 1.78 16.08
C PRO A 31 -13.74 1.31 15.94
N ILE A 32 -14.37 1.58 14.79
CA ILE A 32 -15.73 1.10 14.50
C ILE A 32 -15.71 -0.40 14.21
N TYR A 33 -14.76 -0.86 13.38
CA TYR A 33 -14.67 -2.25 12.96
C TYR A 33 -14.23 -3.21 14.07
N THR A 34 -13.52 -2.72 15.09
CA THR A 34 -13.07 -3.52 16.22
C THR A 34 -13.99 -3.39 17.45
N ASN A 35 -15.04 -2.60 17.36
CA ASN A 35 -16.03 -2.48 18.41
C ASN A 35 -17.05 -3.61 18.28
N TYR A 36 -17.11 -4.44 19.33
CA TYR A 36 -18.00 -5.61 19.40
C TYR A 36 -19.48 -5.28 19.20
N THR A 37 -19.90 -4.05 19.52
CA THR A 37 -21.29 -3.60 19.31
C THR A 37 -21.68 -3.55 17.83
N TYR A 38 -20.72 -3.36 16.94
CA TYR A 38 -20.98 -3.15 15.51
C TYR A 38 -20.54 -4.33 14.63
N LEU A 39 -19.35 -4.89 14.87
CA LEU A 39 -18.80 -6.03 14.16
C LEU A 39 -18.18 -7.04 15.12
N SER A 40 -18.41 -8.32 14.87
CA SER A 40 -17.69 -9.40 15.53
C SER A 40 -16.23 -9.46 15.05
N LYS A 41 -15.40 -10.22 15.75
CA LYS A 41 -14.02 -10.47 15.34
C LYS A 41 -13.97 -11.27 14.03
N GLU A 42 -14.88 -12.23 13.86
CA GLU A 42 -15.10 -12.96 12.61
C GLU A 42 -15.45 -12.02 11.46
N ASP A 43 -16.39 -11.07 11.66
CA ASP A 43 -16.76 -10.08 10.65
C ASP A 43 -15.56 -9.23 10.20
N PHE A 44 -14.68 -8.87 11.12
CA PHE A 44 -13.47 -8.14 10.77
C PHE A 44 -12.46 -9.02 10.01
N GLY A 45 -12.45 -10.33 10.27
CA GLY A 45 -11.72 -11.32 9.47
C GLY A 45 -12.27 -11.40 8.05
N VAL A 46 -13.60 -11.46 7.89
CA VAL A 46 -14.27 -11.40 6.59
C VAL A 46 -13.89 -10.14 5.82
N LEU A 47 -13.88 -8.97 6.46
CA LEU A 47 -13.40 -7.73 5.83
C LEU A 47 -11.96 -7.87 5.34
N GLY A 48 -11.09 -8.53 6.11
CA GLY A 48 -9.70 -8.76 5.73
C GLY A 48 -9.56 -9.59 4.46
N VAL A 49 -10.34 -10.66 4.29
CA VAL A 49 -10.36 -11.52 3.10
C VAL A 49 -11.00 -10.79 1.91
N MET A 50 -12.12 -10.13 2.15
CA MET A 50 -12.86 -9.40 1.11
C MET A 50 -12.10 -8.21 0.55
N ASP A 51 -11.30 -7.49 1.36
CA ASP A 51 -10.43 -6.41 0.91
C ASP A 51 -9.42 -6.88 -0.15
N ILE A 52 -8.91 -8.11 -0.01
CA ILE A 52 -7.99 -8.71 -0.97
C ILE A 52 -8.76 -9.12 -2.24
N THR A 53 -9.89 -9.79 -2.06
CA THR A 53 -10.76 -10.22 -3.16
C THR A 53 -11.17 -9.02 -4.01
N TYR A 54 -11.53 -7.89 -3.38
CA TYR A 54 -11.82 -6.64 -4.07
C TYR A 54 -10.65 -6.12 -4.91
N GLN A 55 -9.43 -6.09 -4.34
CA GLN A 55 -8.24 -5.66 -5.06
C GLN A 55 -7.91 -6.57 -6.24
N LEU A 56 -7.98 -7.89 -6.06
CA LEU A 56 -7.75 -8.86 -7.12
C LEU A 56 -8.80 -8.74 -8.22
N THR A 57 -10.07 -8.55 -7.87
CA THR A 57 -11.16 -8.34 -8.81
C THR A 57 -10.90 -7.15 -9.71
N ILE A 58 -10.51 -6.00 -9.15
CA ILE A 58 -10.18 -4.80 -9.93
C ILE A 58 -9.04 -5.05 -10.92
N ILE A 59 -7.99 -5.76 -10.50
CA ILE A 59 -6.83 -6.01 -11.34
C ILE A 59 -7.17 -7.02 -12.45
N VAL A 60 -7.81 -8.12 -12.10
CA VAL A 60 -8.12 -9.22 -13.04
C VAL A 60 -9.12 -8.78 -14.10
N PHE A 61 -10.27 -8.21 -13.69
CA PHE A 61 -11.32 -7.81 -14.62
C PHE A 61 -11.05 -6.46 -15.29
N GLY A 62 -10.21 -5.60 -14.69
CA GLY A 62 -9.74 -4.36 -15.31
C GLY A 62 -8.64 -4.56 -16.33
N LEU A 63 -7.98 -5.76 -16.40
CA LEU A 63 -6.94 -6.15 -17.35
C LEU A 63 -5.81 -5.12 -17.47
N SER A 64 -5.61 -4.30 -16.47
CA SER A 64 -4.68 -3.14 -16.48
C SER A 64 -4.89 -2.19 -17.67
N LEU A 65 -6.07 -2.18 -18.28
CA LEU A 65 -6.37 -1.38 -19.47
C LEU A 65 -6.28 0.13 -19.23
N TYR A 66 -6.58 0.62 -18.03
CA TYR A 66 -6.39 2.03 -17.69
C TYR A 66 -4.90 2.45 -17.73
N GLN A 67 -3.98 1.54 -17.37
CA GLN A 67 -2.53 1.77 -17.45
C GLN A 67 -2.03 1.68 -18.90
N SER A 68 -2.56 0.72 -19.67
CA SER A 68 -2.30 0.61 -21.10
C SER A 68 -2.73 1.88 -21.83
N LEU A 69 -3.96 2.34 -21.59
CA LEU A 69 -4.47 3.59 -22.16
C LEU A 69 -3.54 4.76 -21.86
N ALA A 70 -3.02 4.87 -20.63
CA ALA A 70 -2.11 5.95 -20.26
C ALA A 70 -0.86 6.01 -21.14
N ARG A 71 -0.30 4.85 -21.50
CA ARG A 71 0.87 4.77 -22.38
C ARG A 71 0.56 5.27 -23.79
N TRP A 72 -0.55 4.78 -24.39
CA TRP A 72 -0.94 5.16 -25.76
C TRP A 72 -1.49 6.58 -25.86
N TYR A 73 -2.14 7.07 -24.81
CA TYR A 73 -2.71 8.42 -24.78
C TYR A 73 -1.67 9.52 -24.90
N LEU A 74 -0.47 9.32 -24.37
CA LEU A 74 0.63 10.29 -24.43
C LEU A 74 1.47 10.18 -25.70
N ASP A 75 1.25 9.15 -26.52
CA ASP A 75 1.99 8.96 -27.77
C ASP A 75 1.50 9.94 -28.85
N PRO A 76 2.38 10.77 -29.44
CA PRO A 76 2.03 11.72 -30.47
C PRO A 76 1.33 11.10 -31.69
N GLU A 77 1.69 9.86 -32.08
CA GLU A 77 1.09 9.14 -33.20
C GLU A 77 -0.41 8.84 -32.99
N HIS A 78 -0.86 8.81 -31.75
CA HIS A 78 -2.23 8.46 -31.36
C HIS A 78 -3.09 9.64 -30.96
N LYS A 79 -2.60 10.88 -31.13
CA LYS A 79 -3.30 12.11 -30.70
C LYS A 79 -4.70 12.25 -31.28
N SER A 80 -4.91 11.89 -32.56
CA SER A 80 -6.20 11.94 -33.24
C SER A 80 -7.22 10.91 -32.74
N SER A 81 -6.75 9.84 -32.09
CA SER A 81 -7.57 8.70 -31.64
C SER A 81 -7.72 8.60 -30.11
N GLN A 82 -7.27 9.58 -29.37
CA GLN A 82 -7.34 9.58 -27.90
C GLN A 82 -8.76 9.33 -27.38
N LYS A 83 -9.76 9.99 -27.96
CA LYS A 83 -11.17 9.87 -27.55
C LYS A 83 -11.80 8.52 -27.94
N SER A 84 -11.45 7.98 -29.11
CA SER A 84 -11.94 6.66 -29.54
C SER A 84 -11.27 5.53 -28.74
N MET A 85 -9.99 5.65 -28.41
CA MET A 85 -9.32 4.71 -27.50
C MET A 85 -9.93 4.73 -26.10
N HIS A 86 -10.22 5.93 -25.56
CA HIS A 86 -10.87 6.04 -24.26
C HIS A 86 -12.25 5.37 -24.27
N PHE A 87 -13.08 5.65 -25.29
CA PHE A 87 -14.38 5.01 -25.48
C PHE A 87 -14.25 3.48 -25.55
N THR A 88 -13.29 2.97 -26.36
CA THR A 88 -13.03 1.54 -26.53
C THR A 88 -12.72 0.86 -25.20
N VAL A 89 -11.84 1.47 -24.37
CA VAL A 89 -11.49 0.91 -23.06
C VAL A 89 -12.65 0.96 -22.08
N VAL A 90 -13.42 2.04 -22.05
CA VAL A 90 -14.62 2.16 -21.18
C VAL A 90 -15.65 1.09 -21.55
N ILE A 91 -15.99 0.94 -22.84
CA ILE A 91 -17.00 -0.03 -23.31
C ILE A 91 -16.57 -1.46 -23.05
N ILE A 92 -15.29 -1.80 -23.30
CA ILE A 92 -14.83 -3.16 -23.07
C ILE A 92 -14.81 -3.50 -21.58
N ASN A 93 -14.40 -2.55 -20.72
CA ASN A 93 -14.48 -2.74 -19.27
C ASN A 93 -15.94 -2.89 -18.80
N MET A 94 -16.86 -2.11 -19.33
CA MET A 94 -18.29 -2.27 -19.01
C MET A 94 -18.81 -3.63 -19.44
N ALA A 95 -18.47 -4.09 -20.64
CA ALA A 95 -18.88 -5.42 -21.14
C ALA A 95 -18.31 -6.57 -20.29
N ILE A 96 -16.99 -6.51 -19.98
CA ILE A 96 -16.35 -7.50 -19.10
C ILE A 96 -17.02 -7.50 -17.72
N CYS A 97 -17.21 -6.34 -17.11
CA CYS A 97 -17.84 -6.23 -15.80
C CYS A 97 -19.30 -6.75 -15.82
N ALA A 98 -20.09 -6.45 -16.86
CA ALA A 98 -21.47 -6.92 -16.96
C ALA A 98 -21.55 -8.44 -17.08
N VAL A 99 -20.75 -9.05 -17.96
CA VAL A 99 -20.69 -10.51 -18.13
C VAL A 99 -20.21 -11.19 -16.85
N SER A 100 -19.12 -10.66 -16.26
CA SER A 100 -18.55 -11.21 -15.03
C SER A 100 -19.47 -11.03 -13.83
N PHE A 101 -20.23 -9.91 -13.78
CA PHE A 101 -21.21 -9.69 -12.72
C PHE A 101 -22.33 -10.73 -12.76
N LEU A 102 -22.85 -11.04 -13.95
CA LEU A 102 -23.85 -12.11 -14.11
C LEU A 102 -23.30 -13.44 -13.59
N PHE A 103 -22.06 -13.78 -13.97
CA PHE A 103 -21.41 -15.01 -13.50
C PHE A 103 -21.24 -15.02 -11.97
N VAL A 104 -20.69 -13.94 -11.39
CA VAL A 104 -20.50 -13.83 -9.94
C VAL A 104 -21.83 -13.85 -9.19
N TYR A 105 -22.88 -13.22 -9.72
CA TYR A 105 -24.21 -13.25 -9.12
C TYR A 105 -24.78 -14.67 -9.05
N LEU A 106 -24.69 -15.41 -10.16
CA LEU A 106 -25.19 -16.79 -10.24
C LEU A 106 -24.39 -17.77 -9.37
N PHE A 107 -23.07 -17.60 -9.28
CA PHE A 107 -22.17 -18.48 -8.54
C PHE A 107 -21.74 -17.92 -7.17
N SER A 108 -22.39 -16.87 -6.69
CA SER A 108 -22.03 -16.25 -5.39
C SER A 108 -22.13 -17.21 -4.19
N PRO A 109 -23.08 -18.17 -4.11
CA PRO A 109 -23.09 -19.14 -3.03
C PRO A 109 -21.85 -20.04 -3.05
N GLN A 110 -21.47 -20.56 -4.23
CA GLN A 110 -20.31 -21.44 -4.39
C GLN A 110 -18.99 -20.69 -4.10
N ILE A 111 -18.92 -19.42 -4.54
CA ILE A 111 -17.76 -18.56 -4.24
C ILE A 111 -17.68 -18.27 -2.73
N SER A 112 -18.84 -18.05 -2.08
CA SER A 112 -18.90 -17.85 -0.64
C SER A 112 -18.44 -19.08 0.13
N GLU A 113 -18.89 -20.25 -0.28
CA GLU A 113 -18.50 -21.52 0.32
C GLU A 113 -17.00 -21.78 0.13
N LEU A 114 -16.44 -21.49 -1.06
CA LEU A 114 -15.01 -21.61 -1.33
C LEU A 114 -14.16 -20.67 -0.47
N LEU A 115 -14.62 -19.44 -0.24
CA LEU A 115 -13.85 -18.42 0.49
C LEU A 115 -14.03 -18.54 2.01
N PHE A 116 -15.20 -18.91 2.49
CA PHE A 116 -15.59 -18.84 3.90
C PHE A 116 -16.15 -20.13 4.48
N SER A 117 -16.19 -21.22 3.70
CA SER A 117 -16.83 -22.49 4.08
C SER A 117 -18.29 -22.29 4.53
N SER A 118 -18.97 -21.28 3.97
CA SER A 118 -20.34 -20.92 4.29
C SER A 118 -20.95 -20.10 3.15
N ASP A 119 -22.21 -20.29 2.85
CA ASP A 119 -22.94 -19.56 1.80
C ASP A 119 -23.53 -18.22 2.29
N LYS A 120 -23.48 -17.94 3.62
CA LYS A 120 -24.07 -16.74 4.24
C LYS A 120 -23.53 -15.43 3.70
N PHE A 121 -22.32 -15.42 3.11
CA PHE A 121 -21.69 -14.21 2.54
C PHE A 121 -21.94 -14.02 1.04
N SER A 122 -22.80 -14.82 0.42
CA SER A 122 -23.12 -14.73 -1.03
C SER A 122 -23.54 -13.32 -1.44
N ARG A 123 -24.42 -12.69 -0.64
CA ARG A 123 -24.85 -11.31 -0.89
C ARG A 123 -23.71 -10.32 -0.82
N LEU A 124 -22.78 -10.49 0.10
CA LEU A 124 -21.60 -9.67 0.25
C LEU A 124 -20.69 -9.73 -0.97
N ILE A 125 -20.51 -10.92 -1.54
CA ILE A 125 -19.66 -11.18 -2.71
C ILE A 125 -20.14 -10.40 -3.94
N TRP A 126 -21.43 -10.50 -4.30
CA TRP A 126 -21.89 -9.79 -5.49
C TRP A 126 -21.97 -8.25 -5.27
N ILE A 127 -22.25 -7.75 -4.05
CA ILE A 127 -22.18 -6.33 -3.73
C ILE A 127 -20.73 -5.82 -3.89
N MET A 128 -19.77 -6.56 -3.35
CA MET A 128 -18.34 -6.26 -3.50
C MET A 128 -17.94 -6.24 -4.99
N PHE A 129 -18.41 -7.23 -5.78
CA PHE A 129 -18.12 -7.27 -7.20
C PHE A 129 -18.77 -6.11 -7.97
N ALA A 130 -20.01 -5.73 -7.63
CA ALA A 130 -20.67 -4.54 -8.18
C ALA A 130 -19.84 -3.28 -7.89
N SER A 131 -19.35 -3.13 -6.64
CA SER A 131 -18.49 -1.99 -6.26
C SER A 131 -17.18 -1.97 -7.06
N SER A 132 -16.52 -3.13 -7.21
CA SER A 132 -15.30 -3.24 -8.01
C SER A 132 -15.54 -2.93 -9.49
N SER A 133 -16.68 -3.33 -10.04
CA SER A 133 -17.06 -3.05 -11.43
C SER A 133 -17.21 -1.55 -11.69
N VAL A 134 -17.90 -0.84 -10.79
CA VAL A 134 -18.01 0.63 -10.86
C VAL A 134 -16.63 1.29 -10.76
N ASN A 135 -15.75 0.78 -9.88
CA ASN A 135 -14.38 1.27 -9.76
C ASN A 135 -13.56 1.03 -11.04
N ILE A 136 -13.64 -0.15 -11.66
CA ILE A 136 -12.95 -0.48 -12.92
C ILE A 136 -13.30 0.52 -14.01
N VAL A 137 -14.60 0.78 -14.23
CA VAL A 137 -15.08 1.72 -15.24
C VAL A 137 -14.63 3.14 -14.94
N SER A 138 -14.79 3.60 -13.71
CA SER A 138 -14.43 4.97 -13.31
C SER A 138 -12.93 5.22 -13.34
N SER A 139 -12.09 4.19 -13.06
CA SER A 139 -10.64 4.29 -13.01
C SER A 139 -10.01 4.72 -14.34
N VAL A 140 -10.63 4.36 -15.48
CA VAL A 140 -10.19 4.75 -16.83
C VAL A 140 -10.19 6.27 -16.97
N SER A 141 -11.30 6.92 -16.60
CA SER A 141 -11.43 8.38 -16.68
C SER A 141 -10.71 9.10 -15.56
N MET A 142 -10.57 8.48 -14.38
CA MET A 142 -9.72 9.00 -13.31
C MET A 142 -8.25 9.04 -13.75
N MET A 143 -7.77 8.05 -14.50
CA MET A 143 -6.43 8.07 -15.11
C MET A 143 -6.33 9.20 -16.14
N LEU A 144 -7.36 9.41 -16.96
CA LEU A 144 -7.39 10.49 -17.94
C LEU A 144 -7.27 11.89 -17.29
N LEU A 145 -7.91 12.12 -16.14
CA LEU A 145 -7.75 13.37 -15.40
C LEU A 145 -6.30 13.61 -14.96
N ARG A 146 -5.57 12.55 -14.62
CA ARG A 146 -4.12 12.65 -14.30
C ARG A 146 -3.30 13.02 -15.52
N LEU A 147 -3.56 12.38 -16.68
CA LEU A 147 -2.87 12.65 -17.93
C LEU A 147 -3.14 14.07 -18.45
N GLN A 148 -4.33 14.60 -18.18
CA GLN A 148 -4.73 15.97 -18.49
C GLN A 148 -4.33 17.01 -17.44
N GLU A 149 -3.54 16.61 -16.42
CA GLU A 149 -3.09 17.46 -15.31
C GLU A 149 -4.23 18.14 -14.51
N LYS A 150 -5.45 17.57 -14.53
CA LYS A 150 -6.63 18.07 -13.80
C LYS A 150 -6.62 17.64 -12.33
N ALA A 151 -5.55 17.97 -11.62
CA ALA A 151 -5.29 17.50 -10.25
C ALA A 151 -6.41 17.88 -9.25
N ILE A 152 -6.94 19.08 -9.33
CA ILE A 152 -8.01 19.55 -8.42
C ILE A 152 -9.27 18.70 -8.63
N LYS A 153 -9.68 18.48 -9.89
CA LYS A 153 -10.88 17.68 -10.17
C LYS A 153 -10.72 16.23 -9.70
N TYR A 154 -9.54 15.63 -9.94
CA TYR A 154 -9.20 14.32 -9.43
C TYR A 154 -9.32 14.26 -7.89
N ALA A 155 -8.76 15.25 -7.19
CA ALA A 155 -8.82 15.32 -5.74
C ALA A 155 -10.24 15.48 -5.21
N VAL A 156 -11.05 16.37 -5.82
CA VAL A 156 -12.45 16.58 -5.43
C VAL A 156 -13.24 15.28 -5.56
N ILE A 157 -13.17 14.58 -6.70
CA ILE A 157 -13.87 13.30 -6.90
C ILE A 157 -13.42 12.28 -5.86
N SER A 158 -12.10 12.15 -5.65
CA SER A 158 -11.54 11.20 -4.69
C SER A 158 -11.98 11.48 -3.25
N ILE A 159 -11.95 12.75 -2.83
CA ILE A 159 -12.37 13.16 -1.47
C ILE A 159 -13.89 13.01 -1.30
N THR A 160 -14.70 13.31 -2.32
CA THR A 160 -16.14 13.10 -2.24
C THR A 160 -16.49 11.63 -2.10
N LYS A 161 -15.85 10.73 -2.89
CA LYS A 161 -15.98 9.27 -2.70
C LYS A 161 -15.67 8.88 -1.27
N LEU A 162 -14.57 9.39 -0.74
CA LEU A 162 -14.11 9.13 0.62
C LEU A 162 -15.15 9.54 1.65
N ILE A 163 -15.64 10.79 1.58
CA ILE A 163 -16.61 11.32 2.54
C ILE A 163 -17.94 10.56 2.45
N VAL A 164 -18.42 10.26 1.24
CA VAL A 164 -19.65 9.47 1.04
C VAL A 164 -19.48 8.06 1.62
N THR A 165 -18.37 7.37 1.29
CA THR A 165 -18.12 6.03 1.81
C THR A 165 -18.03 6.03 3.33
N LEU A 166 -17.30 6.97 3.95
CA LEU A 166 -17.20 7.08 5.40
C LEU A 166 -18.56 7.36 6.05
N GLY A 167 -19.28 8.36 5.56
CA GLY A 167 -20.58 8.77 6.12
C GLY A 167 -21.61 7.64 6.03
N VAL A 168 -21.69 6.98 4.87
CA VAL A 168 -22.62 5.86 4.68
C VAL A 168 -22.18 4.63 5.46
N THR A 169 -20.86 4.36 5.59
CA THR A 169 -20.37 3.28 6.46
C THR A 169 -20.80 3.50 7.92
N ILE A 170 -20.61 4.71 8.44
CA ILE A 170 -21.06 5.03 9.80
C ILE A 170 -22.58 4.85 9.91
N LEU A 171 -23.35 5.35 8.96
CA LEU A 171 -24.81 5.21 8.96
C LEU A 171 -25.24 3.73 8.96
N PHE A 172 -24.65 2.92 8.07
CA PHE A 172 -25.07 1.52 7.90
C PHE A 172 -24.55 0.62 9.01
N VAL A 173 -23.32 0.81 9.48
CA VAL A 173 -22.69 -0.06 10.48
C VAL A 173 -23.11 0.37 11.89
N VAL A 174 -23.04 1.69 12.23
CA VAL A 174 -23.28 2.16 13.58
C VAL A 174 -24.78 2.33 13.86
N PHE A 175 -25.56 2.93 12.95
CA PHE A 175 -26.97 3.21 13.20
C PHE A 175 -27.90 2.09 12.74
N TRP A 176 -27.61 1.44 11.60
CA TRP A 176 -28.48 0.39 11.04
C TRP A 176 -27.99 -1.03 11.32
N HIS A 177 -26.87 -1.21 12.02
CA HIS A 177 -26.29 -2.49 12.43
C HIS A 177 -26.20 -3.53 11.28
N ARG A 178 -25.80 -3.07 10.06
CA ARG A 178 -25.71 -3.92 8.87
C ARG A 178 -24.41 -4.73 8.78
N ASN A 179 -23.63 -4.77 9.85
CA ASN A 179 -22.38 -5.52 9.95
C ASN A 179 -21.45 -5.30 8.72
N VAL A 180 -20.74 -6.34 8.28
CA VAL A 180 -19.83 -6.31 7.10
C VAL A 180 -20.56 -5.91 5.81
N GLN A 181 -21.82 -6.32 5.65
CA GLN A 181 -22.61 -5.99 4.47
C GLN A 181 -22.75 -4.48 4.31
N GLY A 182 -23.01 -3.75 5.41
CA GLY A 182 -23.11 -2.29 5.39
C GLY A 182 -21.84 -1.60 4.92
N VAL A 183 -20.66 -2.18 5.18
CA VAL A 183 -19.38 -1.64 4.70
C VAL A 183 -19.29 -1.69 3.17
N TYR A 184 -19.64 -2.82 2.54
CA TYR A 184 -19.55 -2.96 1.08
C TYR A 184 -20.71 -2.26 0.35
N GLU A 185 -21.89 -2.17 0.96
CA GLU A 185 -22.98 -1.31 0.46
C GLU A 185 -22.54 0.17 0.46
N ALA A 186 -21.93 0.64 1.52
CA ALA A 186 -21.39 2.01 1.60
C ALA A 186 -20.29 2.25 0.56
N MET A 187 -19.44 1.27 0.35
CA MET A 187 -18.38 1.32 -0.66
C MET A 187 -18.97 1.41 -2.06
N LEU A 188 -20.01 0.63 -2.37
CA LEU A 188 -20.72 0.70 -3.64
C LEU A 188 -21.35 2.09 -3.87
N ILE A 189 -22.01 2.66 -2.85
CA ILE A 189 -22.60 4.00 -2.93
C ILE A 189 -21.52 5.05 -3.17
N GLY A 190 -20.37 4.96 -2.50
CA GLY A 190 -19.23 5.84 -2.72
C GLY A 190 -18.65 5.74 -4.14
N GLU A 191 -18.53 4.51 -4.67
CA GLU A 191 -18.09 4.30 -6.06
C GLU A 191 -19.08 4.89 -7.07
N ILE A 192 -20.39 4.70 -6.85
CA ILE A 192 -21.44 5.29 -7.69
C ILE A 192 -21.39 6.83 -7.63
N ALA A 193 -21.23 7.41 -6.45
CA ALA A 193 -21.07 8.87 -6.32
C ALA A 193 -19.87 9.39 -7.12
N GLY A 194 -18.74 8.67 -7.07
CA GLY A 194 -17.58 8.99 -7.89
C GLY A 194 -17.84 8.86 -9.38
N LEU A 195 -18.55 7.81 -9.80
CA LEU A 195 -18.93 7.61 -11.21
C LEU A 195 -19.84 8.72 -11.72
N ILE A 196 -20.82 9.16 -10.92
CA ILE A 196 -21.70 10.29 -11.27
C ILE A 196 -20.87 11.56 -11.49
N LEU A 197 -19.94 11.88 -10.60
CA LEU A 197 -19.11 13.07 -10.71
C LEU A 197 -18.16 13.05 -11.92
N ILE A 198 -17.71 11.86 -12.34
CA ILE A 198 -16.81 11.73 -13.49
C ILE A 198 -17.54 11.47 -14.81
N SER A 199 -18.85 11.20 -14.78
CA SER A 199 -19.64 10.83 -15.97
C SER A 199 -19.54 11.86 -17.10
N ALA A 200 -19.60 13.15 -16.77
CA ALA A 200 -19.42 14.22 -17.75
C ALA A 200 -18.06 14.15 -18.47
N ASP A 201 -16.99 13.73 -17.77
CA ASP A 201 -15.67 13.57 -18.39
C ASP A 201 -15.62 12.33 -19.28
N ILE A 202 -16.34 11.27 -18.90
CA ILE A 202 -16.47 10.06 -19.73
C ILE A 202 -17.07 10.47 -21.08
N PHE A 203 -18.21 11.16 -21.09
CA PHE A 203 -18.87 11.57 -22.33
C PHE A 203 -18.04 12.57 -23.14
N ARG A 204 -17.44 13.58 -22.51
CA ARG A 204 -16.65 14.63 -23.20
C ARG A 204 -15.39 14.09 -23.85
N ASN A 205 -14.80 13.03 -23.29
CA ASN A 205 -13.56 12.43 -23.78
C ASN A 205 -13.80 11.13 -24.56
N SER A 206 -15.04 10.81 -24.88
CA SER A 206 -15.41 9.63 -25.70
C SER A 206 -15.98 10.06 -27.04
N ILE A 207 -15.63 9.30 -28.09
CA ILE A 207 -16.26 9.32 -29.41
C ILE A 207 -16.73 7.91 -29.70
N LEU A 208 -17.96 7.73 -30.18
CA LEU A 208 -18.59 6.44 -30.48
C LEU A 208 -17.89 5.74 -31.66
N LYS A 209 -16.61 5.43 -31.49
CA LYS A 209 -15.80 4.71 -32.46
C LYS A 209 -14.96 3.67 -31.72
N PHE A 210 -15.15 2.40 -32.07
CA PHE A 210 -14.43 1.29 -31.48
C PHE A 210 -13.14 0.99 -32.24
N GLU A 211 -11.99 1.00 -31.56
CA GLU A 211 -10.65 0.83 -32.14
C GLU A 211 -10.11 -0.57 -31.84
N TYR A 212 -10.63 -1.60 -32.52
CA TYR A 212 -10.27 -3.01 -32.26
C TYR A 212 -8.76 -3.30 -32.32
N LYS A 213 -8.05 -2.80 -33.35
CA LYS A 213 -6.59 -3.02 -33.47
C LYS A 213 -5.82 -2.43 -32.30
N LYS A 214 -6.21 -1.26 -31.83
CA LYS A 214 -5.57 -0.61 -30.67
C LYS A 214 -5.91 -1.30 -29.35
N LEU A 215 -7.12 -1.83 -29.23
CA LEU A 215 -7.51 -2.66 -28.07
C LEU A 215 -6.59 -3.88 -27.96
N LEU A 216 -6.32 -4.61 -29.05
CA LEU A 216 -5.41 -5.74 -29.04
C LEU A 216 -3.98 -5.36 -28.61
N GLN A 217 -3.49 -4.23 -29.08
CA GLN A 217 -2.19 -3.71 -28.68
C GLN A 217 -2.16 -3.36 -27.17
N MET A 218 -3.22 -2.71 -26.68
CA MET A 218 -3.36 -2.39 -25.26
C MET A 218 -3.50 -3.62 -24.38
N LEU A 219 -4.19 -4.68 -24.85
CA LEU A 219 -4.29 -5.96 -24.14
C LEU A 219 -2.95 -6.70 -24.10
N ASN A 220 -2.20 -6.75 -25.20
CA ASN A 220 -0.87 -7.37 -25.25
C ASN A 220 0.12 -6.72 -24.26
N TYR A 221 -0.05 -5.44 -23.97
CA TYR A 221 0.72 -4.75 -22.94
C TYR A 221 0.11 -4.91 -21.55
N GLY A 222 -1.21 -4.82 -21.43
CA GLY A 222 -1.94 -4.83 -20.17
C GLY A 222 -1.93 -6.20 -19.48
N LEU A 223 -2.03 -7.31 -20.23
CA LEU A 223 -2.07 -8.65 -19.63
C LEU A 223 -0.79 -9.01 -18.85
N PRO A 224 0.43 -8.83 -19.39
CA PRO A 224 1.63 -9.01 -18.57
C PRO A 224 1.69 -8.09 -17.34
N LEU A 225 1.22 -6.86 -17.48
CA LEU A 225 1.17 -5.91 -16.38
C LEU A 225 0.14 -6.30 -15.32
N MET A 226 -1.00 -6.86 -15.75
CA MET A 226 -2.01 -7.45 -14.86
C MET A 226 -1.41 -8.59 -14.03
N LEU A 227 -0.70 -9.53 -14.65
CA LEU A 227 -0.05 -10.65 -13.95
C LEU A 227 0.96 -10.15 -12.91
N ALA A 228 1.78 -9.16 -13.25
CA ALA A 228 2.70 -8.54 -12.30
C ALA A 228 1.96 -7.86 -11.14
N SER A 229 0.84 -7.20 -11.41
CA SER A 229 0.01 -6.54 -10.39
C SER A 229 -0.67 -7.55 -9.47
N VAL A 230 -1.22 -8.64 -10.02
CA VAL A 230 -1.78 -9.77 -9.23
C VAL A 230 -0.71 -10.35 -8.31
N SER A 231 0.49 -10.65 -8.84
CA SER A 231 1.60 -11.17 -8.04
C SER A 231 1.99 -10.21 -6.90
N SER A 232 1.99 -8.90 -7.18
CA SER A 232 2.28 -7.88 -6.17
C SER A 232 1.22 -7.80 -5.07
N VAL A 233 -0.06 -7.94 -5.41
CA VAL A 233 -1.14 -7.99 -4.41
C VAL A 233 -1.03 -9.26 -3.59
N LEU A 234 -0.90 -10.42 -4.24
CA LEU A 234 -0.76 -11.71 -3.55
C LEU A 234 0.40 -11.68 -2.55
N LEU A 235 1.59 -11.20 -2.95
CA LEU A 235 2.75 -11.10 -2.06
C LEU A 235 2.47 -10.28 -0.78
N ASN A 236 1.62 -9.27 -0.85
CA ASN A 236 1.35 -8.38 0.28
C ASN A 236 0.12 -8.77 1.10
N THR A 237 -0.68 -9.72 0.63
CA THR A 237 -2.00 -9.96 1.22
C THR A 237 -2.40 -11.43 1.30
N PHE A 238 -1.64 -12.34 0.70
CA PHE A 238 -1.97 -13.77 0.64
C PHE A 238 -1.97 -14.46 2.01
N ASP A 239 -1.28 -13.85 2.98
CA ASP A 239 -1.27 -14.31 4.38
C ASP A 239 -2.68 -14.51 4.96
N ARG A 240 -3.62 -13.61 4.60
CA ARG A 240 -5.00 -13.67 5.10
C ARG A 240 -5.80 -14.81 4.48
N TYR A 241 -5.60 -15.07 3.18
CA TYR A 241 -6.19 -16.27 2.56
C TYR A 241 -5.61 -17.55 3.18
N SER A 242 -4.28 -17.56 3.41
CA SER A 242 -3.62 -18.70 4.04
C SER A 242 -4.09 -18.91 5.48
N LEU A 243 -4.23 -17.83 6.26
CA LEU A 243 -4.78 -17.89 7.61
C LEU A 243 -6.25 -18.35 7.61
N ASN A 244 -7.06 -17.82 6.69
CA ASN A 244 -8.46 -18.23 6.58
C ASN A 244 -8.62 -19.72 6.24
N TYR A 245 -7.74 -20.25 5.40
CA TYR A 245 -7.76 -21.66 5.01
C TYR A 245 -7.16 -22.59 6.06
N LEU A 246 -6.11 -22.15 6.79
CA LEU A 246 -5.33 -22.95 7.72
C LEU A 246 -5.68 -22.73 9.20
N SER A 247 -6.53 -21.74 9.50
CA SER A 247 -7.01 -21.45 10.86
C SER A 247 -8.48 -21.04 10.86
N ASP A 248 -8.82 -19.84 11.33
CA ASP A 248 -10.19 -19.33 11.44
C ASP A 248 -10.27 -17.83 11.14
N LEU A 249 -11.48 -17.32 10.93
CA LEU A 249 -11.74 -15.91 10.62
C LEU A 249 -11.42 -14.98 11.79
N ASP A 250 -11.49 -15.42 13.02
CA ASP A 250 -11.11 -14.63 14.21
C ASP A 250 -9.61 -14.33 14.21
N THR A 251 -8.80 -15.33 13.85
CA THR A 251 -7.35 -15.18 13.66
C THR A 251 -7.05 -14.22 12.50
N VAL A 252 -7.77 -14.34 11.39
CA VAL A 252 -7.66 -13.38 10.27
C VAL A 252 -8.01 -11.96 10.72
N GLY A 253 -9.03 -11.79 11.57
CA GLY A 253 -9.42 -10.48 12.13
C GLY A 253 -8.28 -9.85 12.95
N THR A 254 -7.66 -10.62 13.83
CA THR A 254 -6.50 -10.17 14.63
C THR A 254 -5.32 -9.79 13.73
N TYR A 255 -4.98 -10.63 12.75
CA TYR A 255 -3.91 -10.35 11.78
C TYR A 255 -4.21 -9.11 10.95
N THR A 256 -5.45 -8.96 10.50
CA THR A 256 -5.87 -7.79 9.70
C THR A 256 -5.68 -6.49 10.45
N LEU A 257 -5.98 -6.45 11.76
CA LEU A 257 -5.72 -5.28 12.60
C LEU A 257 -4.22 -4.96 12.65
N ALA A 258 -3.40 -5.94 12.99
CA ALA A 258 -1.95 -5.77 13.07
C ALA A 258 -1.36 -5.32 11.74
N PHE A 259 -1.79 -5.94 10.63
CA PHE A 259 -1.34 -5.59 9.30
C PHE A 259 -1.75 -4.16 8.90
N ARG A 260 -2.98 -3.73 9.17
CA ARG A 260 -3.43 -2.36 8.87
C ARG A 260 -2.58 -1.32 9.59
N ILE A 261 -2.26 -1.55 10.88
CA ILE A 261 -1.40 -0.68 11.68
C ILE A 261 0.02 -0.65 11.08
N ALA A 262 0.66 -1.80 10.87
CA ALA A 262 2.01 -1.88 10.32
C ALA A 262 2.11 -1.31 8.90
N ASN A 263 1.12 -1.57 8.03
CA ASN A 263 1.09 -1.10 6.65
C ASN A 263 0.98 0.45 6.54
N THR A 264 0.63 1.14 7.61
CA THR A 264 0.67 2.61 7.68
C THR A 264 2.07 3.13 7.33
N ILE A 265 3.13 2.43 7.73
CA ILE A 265 4.52 2.75 7.37
C ILE A 265 4.67 2.82 5.85
N LYS A 266 4.19 1.82 5.13
CA LYS A 266 4.25 1.76 3.66
C LYS A 266 3.43 2.87 3.02
N VAL A 267 2.19 3.04 3.50
CA VAL A 267 1.23 3.97 2.90
C VAL A 267 1.61 5.43 3.13
N VAL A 268 2.02 5.78 4.35
CA VAL A 268 2.29 7.17 4.73
C VAL A 268 3.76 7.52 4.53
N VAL A 269 4.68 6.69 5.02
CA VAL A 269 6.10 7.06 5.06
C VAL A 269 6.81 6.67 3.77
N ILE A 270 6.80 5.37 3.43
CA ILE A 270 7.56 4.88 2.25
C ILE A 270 7.02 5.49 0.96
N SER A 271 5.69 5.55 0.79
CA SER A 271 5.09 6.15 -0.41
C SER A 271 5.42 7.63 -0.54
N SER A 272 5.44 8.40 0.56
CA SER A 272 5.79 9.83 0.56
C SER A 272 7.25 10.05 0.18
N ILE A 273 8.16 9.21 0.72
CA ILE A 273 9.57 9.24 0.35
C ILE A 273 9.73 8.96 -1.15
N GLN A 274 9.08 7.94 -1.68
CA GLN A 274 9.19 7.57 -3.09
C GLN A 274 8.64 8.67 -4.02
N LEU A 275 7.49 9.25 -3.69
CA LEU A 275 6.90 10.34 -4.47
C LEU A 275 7.81 11.57 -4.56
N SER A 276 8.58 11.87 -3.52
CA SER A 276 9.52 13.00 -3.50
C SER A 276 10.87 12.64 -4.09
N LEU A 277 11.39 11.46 -3.82
CA LEU A 277 12.76 11.06 -4.13
C LEU A 277 12.95 10.65 -5.60
N ILE A 278 12.00 9.89 -6.17
CA ILE A 278 12.11 9.37 -7.54
C ILE A 278 12.32 10.49 -8.58
N PRO A 279 11.53 11.59 -8.61
CA PRO A 279 11.76 12.67 -9.56
C PRO A 279 13.12 13.35 -9.40
N ILE A 280 13.63 13.46 -8.17
CA ILE A 280 14.94 14.05 -7.88
C ILE A 280 16.06 13.16 -8.44
N ILE A 281 15.95 11.83 -8.22
CA ILE A 281 16.93 10.87 -8.72
C ILE A 281 17.00 10.91 -10.25
N PHE A 282 15.86 10.85 -10.94
CA PHE A 282 15.85 10.91 -12.41
C PHE A 282 16.36 12.24 -12.96
N ARG A 283 16.12 13.35 -12.28
CA ARG A 283 16.68 14.66 -12.67
C ARG A 283 18.19 14.70 -12.53
N LYS A 284 18.74 14.03 -11.52
CA LYS A 284 20.18 13.99 -11.24
C LYS A 284 20.96 12.93 -12.02
N MET A 285 20.31 12.16 -12.91
CA MET A 285 20.97 11.06 -13.63
C MET A 285 22.21 11.49 -14.47
N GLY A 286 22.32 12.77 -14.85
CA GLY A 286 23.48 13.32 -15.54
C GLY A 286 24.62 13.77 -14.62
N ASP A 287 24.40 13.84 -13.30
CA ASP A 287 25.39 14.33 -12.36
C ASP A 287 26.43 13.22 -12.05
N PRO A 288 27.74 13.56 -11.89
CA PRO A 288 28.77 12.59 -11.52
C PRO A 288 28.46 11.84 -10.21
N ASP A 289 27.86 12.52 -9.24
CA ASP A 289 27.57 12.00 -7.90
C ASP A 289 26.19 11.32 -7.77
N HIS A 290 25.45 11.12 -8.88
CA HIS A 290 24.07 10.60 -8.78
C HIS A 290 23.98 9.23 -8.09
N LYS A 291 24.95 8.33 -8.32
CA LYS A 291 24.98 7.01 -7.68
C LYS A 291 25.18 7.11 -6.17
N ARG A 292 26.08 8.00 -5.74
CA ARG A 292 26.29 8.29 -4.30
C ARG A 292 25.03 8.89 -3.69
N PHE A 293 24.35 9.79 -4.41
CA PHE A 293 23.08 10.37 -3.97
C PHE A 293 22.01 9.28 -3.74
N ILE A 294 21.87 8.30 -4.65
CA ILE A 294 20.93 7.19 -4.50
C ILE A 294 21.29 6.34 -3.27
N ALA A 295 22.57 6.00 -3.09
CA ALA A 295 23.03 5.23 -1.94
C ALA A 295 22.76 5.94 -0.61
N LYS A 296 23.07 7.22 -0.50
CA LYS A 296 22.80 8.03 0.70
C LYS A 296 21.31 8.22 0.96
N SER A 297 20.52 8.43 -0.10
CA SER A 297 19.06 8.50 0.01
C SER A 297 18.47 7.24 0.63
N MET A 298 19.01 6.07 0.32
CA MET A 298 18.60 4.80 0.93
C MET A 298 18.89 4.78 2.43
N ASN A 299 20.08 5.22 2.88
CA ASN A 299 20.44 5.24 4.29
C ASN A 299 19.50 6.14 5.11
N TYR A 300 19.23 7.37 4.63
CA TYR A 300 18.35 8.29 5.37
C TYR A 300 16.89 7.90 5.32
N SER A 301 16.44 7.35 4.20
CA SER A 301 15.11 6.75 4.09
C SER A 301 14.96 5.58 5.06
N ALA A 302 15.99 4.73 5.19
CA ALA A 302 16.03 3.63 6.13
C ALA A 302 15.98 4.11 7.58
N LEU A 303 16.73 5.15 7.92
CA LEU A 303 16.71 5.74 9.26
C LEU A 303 15.32 6.27 9.62
N LEU A 304 14.70 7.04 8.72
CA LEU A 304 13.36 7.59 8.94
C LEU A 304 12.31 6.47 9.12
N VAL A 305 12.35 5.46 8.25
CA VAL A 305 11.44 4.31 8.33
C VAL A 305 11.69 3.51 9.60
N MET A 306 12.95 3.31 10.03
CA MET A 306 13.27 2.60 11.26
C MET A 306 12.78 3.32 12.50
N LEU A 307 12.82 4.66 12.54
CA LEU A 307 12.24 5.44 13.65
C LEU A 307 10.73 5.19 13.77
N VAL A 308 10.02 5.13 12.65
CA VAL A 308 8.58 4.84 12.65
C VAL A 308 8.31 3.35 12.98
N ILE A 309 9.14 2.43 12.51
CA ILE A 309 9.08 1.00 12.89
C ILE A 309 9.23 0.86 14.40
N LEU A 310 10.24 1.50 14.99
CA LEU A 310 10.43 1.48 16.45
C LEU A 310 9.23 2.08 17.17
N PHE A 311 8.72 3.24 16.72
CA PHE A 311 7.54 3.84 17.33
C PHE A 311 6.37 2.85 17.33
N LEU A 312 5.99 2.27 16.19
CA LEU A 312 4.88 1.32 16.12
C LEU A 312 5.14 0.02 16.90
N SER A 313 6.39 -0.46 16.92
CA SER A 313 6.76 -1.68 17.62
C SER A 313 6.77 -1.50 19.13
N LEU A 314 7.36 -0.42 19.62
CA LEU A 314 7.45 -0.12 21.06
C LEU A 314 6.08 0.21 21.66
N PHE A 315 5.26 0.95 20.93
CA PHE A 315 3.93 1.35 21.37
C PHE A 315 2.81 0.45 20.83
N SER A 316 3.13 -0.74 20.33
CA SER A 316 2.15 -1.63 19.68
C SER A 316 0.92 -1.92 20.56
N LEU A 317 1.14 -2.22 21.84
CA LEU A 317 0.03 -2.50 22.79
C LEU A 317 -0.83 -1.26 23.05
N GLU A 318 -0.20 -0.12 23.26
CA GLU A 318 -0.89 1.15 23.51
C GLU A 318 -1.68 1.57 22.28
N ILE A 319 -1.10 1.43 21.08
CA ILE A 319 -1.77 1.71 19.81
C ILE A 319 -2.97 0.80 19.62
N VAL A 320 -2.80 -0.52 19.83
CA VAL A 320 -3.91 -1.47 19.69
C VAL A 320 -5.02 -1.13 20.68
N LYS A 321 -4.72 -0.78 21.93
CA LYS A 321 -5.73 -0.39 22.93
C LYS A 321 -6.50 0.88 22.52
N VAL A 322 -5.86 1.82 21.84
CA VAL A 322 -6.52 3.03 21.33
C VAL A 322 -7.46 2.70 20.16
N PHE A 323 -7.04 1.81 19.27
CA PHE A 323 -7.82 1.46 18.09
C PHE A 323 -8.85 0.35 18.31
N ALA A 324 -8.60 -0.55 19.27
CA ALA A 324 -9.46 -1.69 19.57
C ALA A 324 -9.78 -1.76 21.07
N SER A 325 -10.98 -1.32 21.43
CA SER A 325 -11.47 -1.39 22.80
C SER A 325 -11.67 -2.83 23.28
N ASN A 326 -11.92 -3.77 22.36
CA ASN A 326 -12.12 -5.17 22.66
C ASN A 326 -10.79 -5.87 22.94
N VAL A 327 -10.66 -6.45 24.13
CA VAL A 327 -9.46 -7.17 24.62
C VAL A 327 -9.05 -8.33 23.70
N SER A 328 -10.00 -8.97 23.01
CA SER A 328 -9.72 -10.08 22.09
C SER A 328 -8.77 -9.73 20.93
N TYR A 329 -8.64 -8.43 20.60
CA TYR A 329 -7.70 -7.94 19.58
C TYR A 329 -6.31 -7.60 20.12
N TRP A 330 -6.10 -7.56 21.44
CA TRP A 330 -4.83 -7.11 22.00
C TRP A 330 -3.64 -8.01 21.64
N GLU A 331 -3.92 -9.26 21.31
CA GLU A 331 -2.93 -10.18 20.75
C GLU A 331 -2.27 -9.64 19.47
N ALA A 332 -2.98 -8.83 18.68
CA ALA A 332 -2.42 -8.17 17.50
C ALA A 332 -1.15 -7.36 17.80
N ALA A 333 -1.03 -6.82 19.04
CA ALA A 333 0.16 -6.07 19.44
C ALA A 333 1.45 -6.87 19.37
N SER A 334 1.39 -8.18 19.56
CA SER A 334 2.56 -9.07 19.59
C SER A 334 3.17 -9.30 18.20
N ILE A 335 2.37 -9.22 17.13
CA ILE A 335 2.83 -9.45 15.75
C ILE A 335 3.11 -8.14 14.99
N ILE A 336 2.65 -6.97 15.49
CA ILE A 336 2.94 -5.67 14.89
C ILE A 336 4.45 -5.44 14.70
N PRO A 337 5.34 -5.75 15.66
CA PRO A 337 6.77 -5.58 15.46
C PRO A 337 7.30 -6.37 14.25
N LEU A 338 6.96 -7.66 14.12
CA LEU A 338 7.39 -8.49 12.99
C LEU A 338 6.96 -7.89 11.65
N LEU A 339 5.69 -7.49 11.55
CA LEU A 339 5.14 -6.86 10.36
C LEU A 339 5.78 -5.49 10.09
N SER A 340 6.02 -4.70 11.13
CA SER A 340 6.67 -3.39 11.01
C SER A 340 8.12 -3.52 10.54
N PHE A 341 8.90 -4.46 11.09
CA PHE A 341 10.27 -4.73 10.64
C PHE A 341 10.32 -5.24 9.18
N SER A 342 9.27 -5.90 8.69
CA SER A 342 9.22 -6.27 7.26
C SER A 342 9.21 -5.04 6.34
N MET A 343 8.68 -3.89 6.79
CA MET A 343 8.59 -2.66 6.01
C MET A 343 9.95 -2.04 5.68
N ILE A 344 11.01 -2.34 6.48
CA ILE A 344 12.35 -1.86 6.17
C ILE A 344 12.87 -2.50 4.87
N PHE A 345 12.62 -3.79 4.67
CA PHE A 345 13.01 -4.50 3.44
C PHE A 345 12.20 -4.02 2.23
N ILE A 346 10.91 -3.68 2.42
CA ILE A 346 10.11 -3.05 1.36
C ILE A 346 10.74 -1.72 0.95
N MET A 347 11.11 -0.86 1.90
CA MET A 347 11.74 0.43 1.61
C MET A 347 13.08 0.24 0.91
N MET A 348 13.93 -0.67 1.40
CA MET A 348 15.23 -0.98 0.78
C MET A 348 15.06 -1.50 -0.64
N LYS A 349 14.08 -2.40 -0.88
CA LYS A 349 13.74 -2.92 -2.21
C LYS A 349 13.30 -1.79 -3.16
N GLU A 350 12.47 -0.85 -2.71
CA GLU A 350 12.03 0.28 -3.54
C GLU A 350 13.22 1.14 -4.01
N ASN A 351 14.24 1.34 -3.18
CA ASN A 351 15.44 2.08 -3.57
C ASN A 351 16.32 1.30 -4.56
N VAL A 352 16.46 -0.02 -4.36
CA VAL A 352 17.24 -0.88 -5.25
C VAL A 352 16.56 -1.06 -6.61
N LEU A 353 15.23 -1.03 -6.64
CA LEU A 353 14.41 -1.10 -7.84
C LEU A 353 14.75 0.01 -8.85
N ILE A 354 15.23 1.16 -8.39
CA ILE A 354 15.62 2.29 -9.24
C ILE A 354 16.65 1.88 -10.31
N GLY A 355 17.63 1.04 -9.96
CA GLY A 355 18.61 0.55 -10.92
C GLY A 355 17.98 -0.25 -12.08
N LEU A 356 16.98 -1.08 -11.79
CA LEU A 356 16.23 -1.82 -12.81
C LEU A 356 15.27 -0.91 -13.62
N GLN A 357 14.75 0.14 -13.02
CA GLN A 357 13.93 1.14 -13.71
C GLN A 357 14.78 1.95 -14.71
N ILE A 358 15.98 2.37 -14.30
CA ILE A 358 16.94 3.07 -15.17
C ILE A 358 17.29 2.20 -16.39
N THR A 359 17.52 0.91 -16.17
CA THR A 359 17.88 -0.04 -17.24
C THR A 359 16.66 -0.62 -17.99
N LYS A 360 15.43 -0.16 -17.67
CA LYS A 360 14.17 -0.57 -18.31
C LYS A 360 13.88 -2.08 -18.28
N ASN A 361 14.34 -2.78 -17.25
CA ASN A 361 14.18 -4.24 -17.11
C ASN A 361 12.87 -4.61 -16.35
N SER A 362 11.72 -4.14 -16.84
CA SER A 362 10.41 -4.35 -16.19
C SER A 362 9.98 -5.83 -16.13
N PHE A 363 10.34 -6.63 -17.13
CA PHE A 363 10.03 -8.06 -17.14
C PHE A 363 10.69 -8.81 -15.97
N ILE A 364 11.98 -8.54 -15.72
CA ILE A 364 12.72 -9.13 -14.60
C ILE A 364 12.07 -8.73 -13.26
N MET A 365 11.64 -7.47 -13.13
CA MET A 365 10.95 -7.00 -11.94
C MET A 365 9.68 -7.80 -11.66
N GLY A 366 8.85 -8.02 -12.70
CA GLY A 366 7.64 -8.82 -12.59
C GLY A 366 7.92 -10.27 -12.18
N LEU A 367 8.94 -10.90 -12.77
CA LEU A 367 9.34 -12.27 -12.48
C LEU A 367 9.80 -12.43 -11.02
N LEU A 368 10.59 -11.48 -10.50
CA LEU A 368 11.06 -11.50 -9.11
C LEU A 368 9.90 -11.36 -8.12
N ILE A 369 8.93 -10.49 -8.43
CA ILE A 369 7.73 -10.33 -7.59
C ILE A 369 6.93 -11.63 -7.58
N ALA A 370 6.70 -12.24 -8.75
CA ALA A 370 5.95 -13.50 -8.86
C ALA A 370 6.65 -14.64 -8.12
N PHE A 371 7.97 -14.78 -8.28
CA PHE A 371 8.76 -15.78 -7.53
C PHE A 371 8.62 -15.57 -6.02
N THR A 372 8.76 -14.33 -5.55
CA THR A 372 8.65 -14.04 -4.11
C THR A 372 7.23 -14.29 -3.58
N ALA A 373 6.20 -14.05 -4.39
CA ALA A 373 4.82 -14.36 -4.02
C ALA A 373 4.60 -15.88 -3.83
N LEU A 374 5.13 -16.69 -4.73
CA LEU A 374 5.12 -18.15 -4.60
C LEU A 374 5.93 -18.63 -3.40
N PHE A 375 7.09 -18.04 -3.16
CA PHE A 375 7.92 -18.32 -1.99
C PHE A 375 7.19 -17.98 -0.68
N ASN A 376 6.49 -16.84 -0.62
CA ASN A 376 5.67 -16.45 0.53
C ASN A 376 4.53 -17.46 0.77
N LEU A 377 3.87 -17.91 -0.31
CA LEU A 377 2.84 -18.95 -0.21
C LEU A 377 3.40 -20.24 0.40
N GLY A 378 4.57 -20.69 -0.07
CA GLY A 378 5.23 -21.88 0.49
C GLY A 378 5.58 -21.71 1.97
N LEU A 379 6.09 -20.54 2.37
CA LEU A 379 6.36 -20.25 3.79
C LEU A 379 5.07 -20.20 4.63
N ASN A 380 3.99 -19.64 4.10
CA ASN A 380 2.69 -19.62 4.78
C ASN A 380 2.19 -21.04 5.05
N MET A 381 2.27 -21.94 4.05
CA MET A 381 1.86 -23.35 4.21
C MET A 381 2.72 -24.10 5.23
N LEU A 382 3.99 -23.72 5.41
CA LEU A 382 4.91 -24.34 6.37
C LEU A 382 4.77 -23.78 7.80
N LEU A 383 4.61 -22.45 7.92
CA LEU A 383 4.72 -21.76 9.21
C LEU A 383 3.38 -21.52 9.88
N ILE A 384 2.30 -21.25 9.12
CA ILE A 384 0.98 -20.97 9.70
C ILE A 384 0.43 -22.16 10.50
N PRO A 385 0.49 -23.43 10.02
CA PRO A 385 -0.04 -24.54 10.79
C PRO A 385 0.61 -24.74 12.16
N ARG A 386 1.86 -24.26 12.34
CA ARG A 386 2.61 -24.41 13.58
C ARG A 386 2.58 -23.18 14.48
N TYR A 387 2.52 -21.99 13.89
CA TYR A 387 2.74 -20.73 14.60
C TYR A 387 1.61 -19.71 14.38
N LEU A 388 0.53 -20.09 13.66
CA LEU A 388 -0.64 -19.24 13.41
C LEU A 388 -0.25 -17.79 12.99
N LEU A 389 -0.67 -16.79 13.75
CA LEU A 389 -0.39 -15.37 13.52
C LEU A 389 1.10 -15.06 13.35
N TYR A 390 1.93 -15.66 14.21
CA TYR A 390 3.39 -15.49 14.15
C TYR A 390 3.98 -16.12 12.89
N GLY A 391 3.42 -17.25 12.45
CA GLY A 391 3.80 -17.91 11.21
C GLY A 391 3.56 -17.03 9.99
N ALA A 392 2.38 -16.41 9.90
CA ALA A 392 2.04 -15.49 8.82
C ALA A 392 2.94 -14.23 8.83
N ALA A 393 3.15 -13.62 10.01
CA ALA A 393 4.01 -12.44 10.14
C ALA A 393 5.49 -12.75 9.82
N ALA A 394 5.99 -13.91 10.25
CA ALA A 394 7.35 -14.36 9.94
C ALA A 394 7.51 -14.67 8.44
N SER A 395 6.52 -15.31 7.81
CA SER A 395 6.52 -15.56 6.36
C SER A 395 6.62 -14.26 5.58
N THR A 396 5.85 -13.24 5.97
CA THR A 396 5.91 -11.91 5.37
C THR A 396 7.29 -11.27 5.54
N LEU A 397 7.85 -11.28 6.78
CA LEU A 397 9.17 -10.72 7.05
C LEU A 397 10.26 -11.39 6.21
N ILE A 398 10.31 -12.73 6.21
CA ILE A 398 11.30 -13.52 5.45
C ILE A 398 11.14 -13.27 3.95
N SER A 399 9.92 -13.26 3.44
CA SER A 399 9.66 -13.04 2.00
C SER A 399 10.08 -11.65 1.54
N GLN A 400 9.82 -10.59 2.34
CA GLN A 400 10.26 -9.24 2.01
C GLN A 400 11.80 -9.11 2.07
N MET A 401 12.44 -9.80 3.00
CA MET A 401 13.90 -9.87 3.08
C MET A 401 14.48 -10.57 1.84
N VAL A 402 13.94 -11.72 1.46
CA VAL A 402 14.37 -12.47 0.25
C VAL A 402 14.13 -11.62 -1.00
N MET A 403 12.99 -10.94 -1.10
CA MET A 403 12.70 -10.04 -2.20
C MET A 403 13.75 -8.93 -2.32
N PHE A 404 14.08 -8.27 -1.21
CA PHE A 404 15.15 -7.25 -1.20
C PHE A 404 16.48 -7.83 -1.69
N ILE A 405 16.89 -9.00 -1.18
CA ILE A 405 18.13 -9.66 -1.54
C ILE A 405 18.18 -9.97 -3.06
N LEU A 406 17.13 -10.55 -3.60
CA LEU A 406 17.02 -10.86 -5.03
C LEU A 406 17.10 -9.60 -5.89
N PHE A 407 16.33 -8.57 -5.54
CA PHE A 407 16.36 -7.29 -6.26
C PHE A 407 17.74 -6.63 -6.18
N TYR A 408 18.39 -6.68 -5.01
CA TYR A 408 19.74 -6.15 -4.82
C TYR A 408 20.75 -6.81 -5.78
N PHE A 409 20.86 -8.14 -5.75
CA PHE A 409 21.84 -8.82 -6.60
C PHE A 409 21.58 -8.62 -8.09
N ILE A 410 20.34 -8.65 -8.52
CA ILE A 410 19.99 -8.48 -9.94
C ILE A 410 20.17 -7.03 -10.39
N SER A 411 19.77 -6.06 -9.56
CA SER A 411 19.97 -4.65 -9.86
C SER A 411 21.46 -4.30 -9.95
N GLN A 412 22.28 -4.79 -9.01
CA GLN A 412 23.72 -4.55 -9.02
C GLN A 412 24.43 -5.14 -10.24
N ARG A 413 23.95 -6.26 -10.80
CA ARG A 413 24.49 -6.80 -12.06
C ARG A 413 24.18 -5.91 -13.27
N LYS A 414 23.10 -5.14 -13.24
CA LYS A 414 22.66 -4.29 -14.36
C LYS A 414 23.10 -2.84 -14.21
N TYR A 415 23.10 -2.33 -12.98
CA TYR A 415 23.41 -0.95 -12.67
C TYR A 415 24.03 -0.86 -11.29
N VAL A 416 25.36 -0.77 -11.23
CA VAL A 416 26.11 -0.74 -9.96
C VAL A 416 25.90 0.57 -9.24
N ILE A 417 25.34 0.50 -8.03
CA ILE A 417 25.19 1.63 -7.09
C ILE A 417 25.92 1.25 -5.80
N PRO A 418 26.78 2.12 -5.25
CA PRO A 418 27.59 1.82 -4.05
C PRO A 418 26.76 1.93 -2.76
N TYR A 419 25.81 1.02 -2.56
CA TYR A 419 25.01 0.97 -1.34
C TYR A 419 25.85 0.60 -0.13
N GLU A 420 25.62 1.29 0.97
CA GLU A 420 26.33 1.10 2.24
C GLU A 420 25.62 0.02 3.09
N LEU A 421 25.63 -1.25 2.65
CA LEU A 421 24.91 -2.33 3.32
C LEU A 421 25.29 -2.53 4.78
N LYS A 422 26.57 -2.26 5.13
CA LYS A 422 27.05 -2.30 6.53
C LYS A 422 26.25 -1.34 7.41
N ASN A 423 26.02 -0.11 6.96
CA ASN A 423 25.28 0.89 7.70
C ASN A 423 23.80 0.49 7.87
N LEU A 424 23.21 -0.10 6.82
CA LEU A 424 21.83 -0.60 6.88
C LEU A 424 21.71 -1.79 7.84
N LEU A 425 22.67 -2.71 7.83
CA LEU A 425 22.69 -3.82 8.77
C LEU A 425 22.83 -3.34 10.22
N LEU A 426 23.75 -2.40 10.48
CA LEU A 426 23.93 -1.80 11.81
C LEU A 426 22.64 -1.11 12.28
N LEU A 427 21.94 -0.40 11.39
CA LEU A 427 20.65 0.23 11.69
C LEU A 427 19.59 -0.80 12.09
N ILE A 428 19.49 -1.92 11.36
CA ILE A 428 18.53 -2.99 11.64
C ILE A 428 18.87 -3.66 12.99
N ILE A 429 20.15 -3.99 13.24
CA ILE A 429 20.58 -4.59 14.49
C ILE A 429 20.33 -3.66 15.67
N ALA A 430 20.65 -2.36 15.54
CA ALA A 430 20.36 -1.38 16.57
C ALA A 430 18.86 -1.26 16.84
N GLY A 431 18.02 -1.23 15.79
CA GLY A 431 16.57 -1.20 15.93
C GLY A 431 16.01 -2.42 16.64
N ILE A 432 16.44 -3.63 16.27
CA ILE A 432 16.04 -4.88 16.94
C ILE A 432 16.53 -4.88 18.39
N GLY A 433 17.76 -4.46 18.65
CA GLY A 433 18.33 -4.40 20.01
C GLY A 433 17.53 -3.46 20.92
N LEU A 434 17.16 -2.28 20.43
CA LEU A 434 16.32 -1.32 21.19
C LEU A 434 14.91 -1.86 21.41
N TYR A 435 14.33 -2.57 20.42
CA TYR A 435 13.06 -3.26 20.61
C TYR A 435 13.15 -4.33 21.70
N CYS A 436 14.16 -5.21 21.65
CA CYS A 436 14.37 -6.23 22.68
C CYS A 436 14.59 -5.61 24.07
N LEU A 437 15.35 -4.49 24.15
CA LEU A 437 15.57 -3.77 25.40
C LEU A 437 14.24 -3.22 25.97
N SER A 438 13.31 -2.81 25.11
CA SER A 438 12.01 -2.29 25.56
C SER A 438 11.16 -3.34 26.30
N LEU A 439 11.36 -4.63 26.02
CA LEU A 439 10.60 -5.72 26.64
C LEU A 439 10.81 -5.77 28.15
N VAL A 440 11.96 -5.31 28.63
CA VAL A 440 12.27 -5.20 30.07
C VAL A 440 11.26 -4.29 30.79
N SER A 441 10.73 -3.28 30.11
CA SER A 441 9.79 -2.31 30.70
C SER A 441 8.34 -2.81 30.76
N GLY A 442 8.06 -4.04 30.32
CA GLY A 442 6.70 -4.57 30.20
C GLY A 442 5.85 -4.51 31.48
N HIS A 443 6.51 -4.71 32.64
CA HIS A 443 5.86 -4.70 33.96
C HIS A 443 5.87 -3.33 34.67
N TRP A 444 6.46 -2.29 34.03
CA TRP A 444 6.57 -0.98 34.67
C TRP A 444 5.22 -0.24 34.67
N PRO A 445 5.01 0.67 35.62
CA PRO A 445 3.87 1.58 35.56
C PRO A 445 3.81 2.36 34.25
N LEU A 446 2.62 2.79 33.84
CA LEU A 446 2.38 3.36 32.53
C LEU A 446 3.34 4.51 32.19
N LEU A 447 3.46 5.51 33.06
CA LEU A 447 4.25 6.72 32.77
C LEU A 447 5.76 6.42 32.60
N PRO A 448 6.45 5.74 33.54
CA PRO A 448 7.86 5.36 33.34
C PRO A 448 8.07 4.51 32.10
N ARG A 449 7.16 3.58 31.78
CA ARG A 449 7.21 2.74 30.60
C ARG A 449 7.15 3.56 29.31
N LEU A 450 6.21 4.52 29.21
CA LEU A 450 6.09 5.38 28.02
C LEU A 450 7.32 6.28 27.84
N LEU A 451 7.84 6.86 28.93
CA LEU A 451 9.04 7.69 28.90
C LEU A 451 10.27 6.88 28.47
N PHE A 452 10.42 5.64 28.96
CA PHE A 452 11.50 4.76 28.56
C PHE A 452 11.43 4.39 27.07
N LYS A 453 10.23 4.07 26.56
CA LYS A 453 10.01 3.80 25.12
C LYS A 453 10.36 5.00 24.25
N LEU A 454 9.98 6.22 24.66
CA LEU A 454 10.36 7.45 23.96
C LEU A 454 11.88 7.68 24.00
N LEU A 455 12.51 7.43 25.13
CA LEU A 455 13.98 7.50 25.26
C LEU A 455 14.66 6.55 24.27
N LEU A 456 14.18 5.32 24.12
CA LEU A 456 14.75 4.34 23.18
C LEU A 456 14.66 4.81 21.73
N ILE A 457 13.57 5.48 21.33
CA ILE A 457 13.46 6.05 19.98
C ILE A 457 14.50 7.15 19.75
N VAL A 458 14.65 8.05 20.72
CA VAL A 458 15.64 9.13 20.66
C VAL A 458 17.07 8.58 20.70
N LEU A 459 17.28 7.45 21.37
CA LEU A 459 18.59 6.80 21.49
C LEU A 459 19.05 6.22 20.15
N LEU A 460 18.17 5.79 19.25
CA LEU A 460 18.55 5.20 17.96
C LEU A 460 19.51 6.10 17.16
N PRO A 461 19.16 7.36 16.80
CA PRO A 461 20.07 8.21 16.04
C PRO A 461 21.35 8.51 16.80
N MET A 462 21.35 8.54 18.13
CA MET A 462 22.54 8.74 18.94
C MET A 462 23.48 7.54 18.90
N LEU A 463 22.95 6.30 18.97
CA LEU A 463 23.73 5.07 18.85
C LEU A 463 24.42 4.95 17.49
N LEU A 464 23.85 5.53 16.45
CA LEU A 464 24.41 5.50 15.10
C LEU A 464 25.63 6.43 14.93
N ILE A 465 25.86 7.39 15.84
CA ILE A 465 27.03 8.29 15.80
C ILE A 465 28.34 7.50 16.00
N PRO A 466 28.56 6.75 17.08
CA PRO A 466 29.78 5.97 17.26
C PRO A 466 29.93 4.85 16.24
N LEU A 467 28.83 4.37 15.64
CA LEU A 467 28.84 3.37 14.58
C LEU A 467 29.23 3.94 13.20
N LYS A 468 29.57 5.22 13.13
CA LYS A 468 29.99 5.92 11.89
C LYS A 468 28.95 5.85 10.76
N PHE A 469 27.67 5.84 11.11
CA PHE A 469 26.58 5.89 10.15
C PHE A 469 26.51 7.21 9.39
N TYR A 470 26.81 8.32 10.10
CA TYR A 470 26.82 9.69 9.56
C TYR A 470 28.19 10.05 9.03
N GLU A 471 28.22 10.87 7.96
CA GLU A 471 29.47 11.47 7.48
C GLU A 471 29.93 12.60 8.43
N PRO A 472 31.25 12.85 8.54
CA PRO A 472 31.76 13.91 9.43
C PRO A 472 31.18 15.29 9.15
N ILE A 473 30.94 15.60 7.87
CA ILE A 473 30.35 16.89 7.43
C ILE A 473 28.90 17.05 7.90
N GLU A 474 28.16 15.95 8.00
CA GLU A 474 26.76 15.93 8.46
C GLU A 474 26.68 16.18 9.96
N LEU A 475 27.57 15.54 10.72
CA LEU A 475 27.69 15.76 12.17
C LEU A 475 28.08 17.20 12.48
N GLN A 476 28.94 17.80 11.67
CA GLN A 476 29.31 19.22 11.81
C GLN A 476 28.08 20.11 11.57
N ARG A 477 27.32 19.89 10.51
CA ARG A 477 26.09 20.66 10.22
C ARG A 477 25.03 20.50 11.30
N ILE A 478 24.86 19.29 11.85
CA ILE A 478 23.94 19.05 12.98
C ILE A 478 24.38 19.88 14.20
N LYS A 479 25.69 19.90 14.53
CA LYS A 479 26.22 20.72 15.61
C LYS A 479 25.97 22.21 15.38
N GLU A 480 26.25 22.71 14.19
CA GLU A 480 26.01 24.12 13.82
C GLU A 480 24.52 24.50 13.95
N PHE A 481 23.62 23.59 13.52
CA PHE A 481 22.17 23.76 13.64
C PHE A 481 21.74 23.85 15.10
N ILE A 482 22.21 22.94 15.95
CA ILE A 482 21.91 22.93 17.40
C ILE A 482 22.40 24.21 18.06
N VAL A 483 23.62 24.64 17.75
CA VAL A 483 24.21 25.90 18.29
C VAL A 483 23.40 27.13 17.86
N LYS A 484 22.97 27.18 16.59
CA LYS A 484 22.14 28.27 16.05
C LYS A 484 20.78 28.33 16.76
N TYR A 485 20.11 27.19 16.95
CA TYR A 485 18.82 27.14 17.65
C TYR A 485 18.96 27.48 19.13
N LYS A 486 20.00 26.99 19.80
CA LYS A 486 20.27 27.35 21.20
C LYS A 486 20.44 28.86 21.38
N LYS A 487 21.10 29.53 20.42
CA LYS A 487 21.23 31.00 20.41
C LYS A 487 19.92 31.73 20.11
N MET A 488 18.94 31.10 19.45
CA MET A 488 17.62 31.70 19.18
C MET A 488 16.63 31.54 20.33
N ILE A 489 16.76 30.46 21.13
CA ILE A 489 15.86 30.19 22.29
C ILE A 489 16.33 30.96 23.55
N PHE A 490 17.63 31.24 23.67
CA PHE A 490 18.21 31.96 24.81
C PHE A 490 18.51 33.48 24.53
N LYS A 491 17.93 34.02 23.47
CA LYS A 491 17.75 35.44 23.23
C LYS A 491 16.29 35.79 23.48
#